data_b7a7eb5c6a0f3de3513731a15db4ed07
#
_entry.id   b7a7eb5c6a0f3de3513731a15db4ed07
#
_cell.length_a   1.000
_cell.length_b   1.000
_cell.length_c   1.000
_cell.angle_alpha   90.00
_cell.angle_beta   90.00
_cell.angle_gamma   90.00
#
_symmetry.space_group_name_H-M   'P 1'
#
loop_
_entity.id
_entity.type
_entity.pdbx_description
1 polymer ?
#
loop_
_entity_poly.entity_id
_entity_poly.type
_entity_poly.pdbx_seq_one_letter_code
_entity_poly.pdbx_strand_id
1 'polypeptide(L)'
;MNWTFQNKSLSALLALMLTAAGCSTSVTRMDAGEVKDLSGAWNDTDSQQVSEEMIKDVLDRPWFGEFTREKNRQPAVIVGEVSNLSHEHINVNTFVADMERALINSGKVQFVASSTERQEIRGERKDQDLHASEATRKAMGQEKGADFMLKGTINTIIDASGKTQLRFYQVDLTLISLADNRKVWVGQKKIKKLVERSNLKF
;
A
#
# COMPACT_ATOMS: atom_id res chain seq x y z
N MET A 1 -13.66 -55.51 48.88
CA MET A 1 -12.86 -54.30 49.09
C MET A 1 -12.01 -54.00 47.86
N ASN A 2 -12.61 -53.56 46.74
CA ASN A 2 -11.86 -53.20 45.53
C ASN A 2 -12.63 -52.23 44.60
N TRP A 3 -13.65 -51.53 45.08
CA TRP A 3 -14.50 -50.70 44.20
C TRP A 3 -14.01 -49.23 44.08
N THR A 4 -13.16 -48.77 44.98
CA THR A 4 -12.66 -47.40 45.04
C THR A 4 -11.45 -47.13 44.11
N PHE A 5 -10.73 -48.17 43.66
CA PHE A 5 -9.59 -48.03 42.75
C PHE A 5 -9.98 -47.87 41.26
N GLN A 6 -11.08 -48.49 40.83
CA GLN A 6 -11.54 -48.40 39.44
C GLN A 6 -12.07 -47.02 39.07
N ASN A 7 -12.71 -46.31 40.00
CA ASN A 7 -13.25 -44.97 39.73
C ASN A 7 -12.18 -43.90 39.60
N LYS A 8 -11.03 -44.04 40.27
CA LYS A 8 -9.92 -43.09 40.18
C LYS A 8 -9.15 -43.15 38.88
N SER A 9 -9.02 -44.38 38.30
CA SER A 9 -8.36 -44.58 37.00
C SER A 9 -9.24 -44.08 35.83
N LEU A 10 -10.55 -44.24 35.94
CA LEU A 10 -11.48 -43.76 34.90
C LEU A 10 -11.57 -42.23 34.87
N SER A 11 -11.53 -41.57 36.04
CA SER A 11 -11.50 -40.10 36.16
C SER A 11 -10.19 -39.50 35.66
N ALA A 12 -9.05 -40.17 35.85
CA ALA A 12 -7.76 -39.75 35.36
C ALA A 12 -7.66 -39.88 33.83
N LEU A 13 -8.26 -40.92 33.23
CA LEU A 13 -8.31 -41.08 31.78
C LEU A 13 -9.23 -40.04 31.11
N LEU A 14 -10.35 -39.70 31.74
CA LEU A 14 -11.27 -38.68 31.22
C LEU A 14 -10.66 -37.27 31.29
N ALA A 15 -9.89 -36.96 32.35
CA ALA A 15 -9.16 -35.70 32.48
C ALA A 15 -8.02 -35.55 31.44
N LEU A 16 -7.37 -36.65 31.06
CA LEU A 16 -6.29 -36.63 30.08
C LEU A 16 -6.81 -36.50 28.64
N MET A 17 -8.05 -36.88 28.34
CA MET A 17 -8.67 -36.66 27.00
C MET A 17 -9.13 -35.23 26.74
N LEU A 18 -9.31 -34.39 27.78
CA LEU A 18 -9.73 -33.00 27.61
C LEU A 18 -8.59 -32.03 27.22
N THR A 19 -7.33 -32.47 27.31
CA THR A 19 -6.19 -31.59 27.02
C THR A 19 -5.74 -31.57 25.55
N ALA A 20 -6.37 -32.37 24.69
CA ALA A 20 -6.03 -32.49 23.26
C ALA A 20 -6.84 -31.57 22.33
N ALA A 21 -7.54 -30.55 22.85
CA ALA A 21 -8.16 -29.50 22.02
C ALA A 21 -7.06 -28.58 21.48
N GLY A 22 -6.27 -29.08 20.55
CA GLY A 22 -5.28 -28.28 19.81
C GLY A 22 -5.99 -27.23 18.99
N CYS A 23 -5.60 -25.95 19.12
CA CYS A 23 -6.00 -24.88 18.20
C CYS A 23 -5.49 -25.24 16.80
N SER A 24 -6.38 -25.63 15.88
CA SER A 24 -6.00 -25.80 14.49
C SER A 24 -6.11 -24.47 13.76
N THR A 25 -5.03 -24.03 13.14
CA THR A 25 -5.05 -22.88 12.22
C THR A 25 -5.39 -23.40 10.83
N SER A 26 -6.46 -22.86 10.23
CA SER A 26 -6.78 -23.13 8.82
C SER A 26 -6.37 -21.92 7.96
N VAL A 27 -5.75 -22.20 6.81
CA VAL A 27 -5.40 -21.17 5.82
C VAL A 27 -6.18 -21.45 4.55
N THR A 28 -6.98 -20.50 4.12
CA THR A 28 -7.74 -20.57 2.87
C THR A 28 -7.20 -19.51 1.91
N ARG A 29 -6.90 -19.88 0.68
CA ARG A 29 -6.56 -18.92 -0.37
C ARG A 29 -7.85 -18.32 -0.92
N MET A 30 -7.86 -16.99 -1.06
CA MET A 30 -8.96 -16.21 -1.61
C MET A 30 -8.51 -15.55 -2.92
N ASP A 31 -9.46 -15.13 -3.74
CA ASP A 31 -9.17 -14.28 -4.88
C ASP A 31 -8.66 -12.93 -4.40
N ALA A 32 -7.63 -12.39 -5.06
CA ALA A 32 -7.03 -11.10 -4.67
C ALA A 32 -7.98 -9.92 -4.85
N GLY A 33 -9.00 -10.04 -5.68
CA GLY A 33 -10.05 -9.03 -5.87
C GLY A 33 -11.25 -9.18 -4.94
N GLU A 34 -11.27 -10.23 -4.08
CA GLU A 34 -12.38 -10.43 -3.15
C GLU A 34 -12.32 -9.43 -2.00
N VAL A 35 -13.38 -8.63 -1.85
CA VAL A 35 -13.49 -7.66 -0.76
C VAL A 35 -13.83 -8.37 0.55
N LYS A 36 -12.94 -8.29 1.54
CA LYS A 36 -13.17 -8.87 2.86
C LYS A 36 -12.62 -7.99 3.98
N ASP A 37 -13.52 -7.31 4.67
CA ASP A 37 -13.18 -6.50 5.85
C ASP A 37 -13.27 -7.35 7.13
N LEU A 38 -12.12 -7.63 7.74
CA LEU A 38 -12.04 -8.44 8.98
C LEU A 38 -12.06 -7.58 10.25
N SER A 39 -11.48 -6.40 10.22
CA SER A 39 -11.26 -5.58 11.42
C SER A 39 -11.71 -4.13 11.27
N GLY A 40 -12.14 -3.72 10.09
CA GLY A 40 -12.39 -2.32 9.75
C GLY A 40 -11.11 -1.45 9.70
N ALA A 41 -9.91 -2.02 9.89
CA ALA A 41 -8.65 -1.34 9.65
C ALA A 41 -8.43 -1.16 8.15
N TRP A 42 -7.43 -0.32 7.80
CA TRP A 42 -6.98 -0.19 6.42
C TRP A 42 -6.54 -1.55 5.86
N ASN A 43 -7.00 -1.90 4.68
CA ASN A 43 -6.68 -3.17 4.03
C ASN A 43 -6.27 -2.98 2.55
N ASP A 44 -6.06 -4.09 1.86
CA ASP A 44 -5.67 -4.15 0.45
C ASP A 44 -6.74 -3.55 -0.48
N THR A 45 -8.01 -3.82 -0.21
CA THR A 45 -9.14 -3.26 -0.98
C THR A 45 -9.16 -1.73 -0.90
N ASP A 46 -8.91 -1.15 0.29
CA ASP A 46 -8.81 0.30 0.46
C ASP A 46 -7.66 0.87 -0.37
N SER A 47 -6.49 0.22 -0.32
CA SER A 47 -5.31 0.64 -1.09
C SER A 47 -5.57 0.63 -2.58
N GLN A 48 -6.16 -0.45 -3.10
CA GLN A 48 -6.47 -0.59 -4.52
C GLN A 48 -7.49 0.45 -4.98
N GLN A 49 -8.63 0.57 -4.29
CA GLN A 49 -9.68 1.52 -4.66
C GLN A 49 -9.17 2.98 -4.67
N VAL A 50 -8.41 3.35 -3.63
CA VAL A 50 -7.84 4.71 -3.55
C VAL A 50 -6.85 4.95 -4.68
N SER A 51 -5.94 4.00 -4.94
CA SER A 51 -4.93 4.13 -5.99
C SER A 51 -5.58 4.29 -7.36
N GLU A 52 -6.52 3.41 -7.71
CA GLU A 52 -7.17 3.42 -9.02
C GLU A 52 -7.96 4.72 -9.26
N GLU A 53 -8.75 5.15 -8.27
CA GLU A 53 -9.57 6.35 -8.40
C GLU A 53 -8.71 7.62 -8.48
N MET A 54 -7.67 7.75 -7.65
CA MET A 54 -6.82 8.93 -7.63
C MET A 54 -5.91 9.01 -8.86
N ILE A 55 -5.42 7.87 -9.37
CA ILE A 55 -4.64 7.86 -10.62
C ILE A 55 -5.51 8.20 -11.82
N LYS A 56 -6.73 7.69 -11.86
CA LYS A 56 -7.67 8.11 -12.91
C LYS A 56 -7.93 9.62 -12.84
N ASP A 57 -8.22 10.15 -11.66
CA ASP A 57 -8.49 11.58 -11.48
C ASP A 57 -7.30 12.44 -11.91
N VAL A 58 -6.08 12.13 -11.46
CA VAL A 58 -4.90 12.93 -11.82
C VAL A 58 -4.62 12.95 -13.31
N LEU A 59 -4.81 11.82 -14.01
CA LEU A 59 -4.55 11.70 -15.44
C LEU A 59 -5.62 12.35 -16.33
N ASP A 60 -6.80 12.62 -15.79
CA ASP A 60 -7.90 13.27 -16.51
C ASP A 60 -7.91 14.80 -16.30
N ARG A 61 -6.95 15.36 -15.54
CA ARG A 61 -6.88 16.80 -15.26
C ARG A 61 -6.10 17.59 -16.31
N PRO A 62 -6.36 18.91 -16.44
CA PRO A 62 -5.79 19.75 -17.49
C PRO A 62 -4.26 19.76 -17.57
N TRP A 63 -3.54 19.62 -16.43
CA TRP A 63 -2.08 19.68 -16.37
C TRP A 63 -1.41 18.73 -17.37
N PHE A 64 -2.00 17.54 -17.56
CA PHE A 64 -1.48 16.52 -18.47
C PHE A 64 -1.54 17.02 -19.93
N GLY A 65 -2.70 17.50 -20.36
CA GLY A 65 -2.89 18.01 -21.71
C GLY A 65 -2.09 19.30 -21.98
N GLU A 66 -1.99 20.17 -21.00
CA GLU A 66 -1.18 21.39 -21.07
C GLU A 66 0.29 21.07 -21.25
N PHE A 67 0.84 20.20 -20.39
CA PHE A 67 2.23 19.78 -20.48
C PHE A 67 2.55 19.10 -21.83
N THR A 68 1.71 18.14 -22.25
CA THR A 68 1.94 17.41 -23.50
C THR A 68 1.92 18.35 -24.72
N ARG A 69 1.02 19.31 -24.73
CA ARG A 69 0.94 20.30 -25.80
C ARG A 69 2.14 21.26 -25.80
N GLU A 70 2.59 21.71 -24.62
CA GLU A 70 3.72 22.63 -24.48
C GLU A 70 5.05 21.96 -24.78
N LYS A 71 5.27 20.78 -24.26
CA LYS A 71 6.57 20.08 -24.33
C LYS A 71 6.66 19.05 -25.47
N ASN A 72 5.56 18.76 -26.16
CA ASN A 72 5.45 17.75 -27.22
C ASN A 72 6.02 16.38 -26.82
N ARG A 73 5.84 15.99 -25.58
CA ARG A 73 6.27 14.70 -25.01
C ARG A 73 5.45 14.33 -23.78
N GLN A 74 5.52 13.06 -23.39
CA GLN A 74 4.95 12.60 -22.13
C GLN A 74 5.66 13.23 -20.92
N PRO A 75 4.92 13.59 -19.85
CA PRO A 75 5.53 14.03 -18.60
C PRO A 75 6.25 12.86 -17.91
N ALA A 76 7.38 13.16 -17.30
CA ALA A 76 8.10 12.25 -16.45
C ALA A 76 7.70 12.49 -14.97
N VAL A 77 7.23 11.45 -14.29
CA VAL A 77 6.74 11.52 -12.91
C VAL A 77 7.58 10.66 -11.99
N ILE A 78 7.84 11.14 -10.79
CA ILE A 78 8.45 10.39 -9.69
C ILE A 78 7.48 10.40 -8.50
N VAL A 79 7.39 9.30 -7.76
CA VAL A 79 6.77 9.30 -6.44
C VAL A 79 7.81 9.72 -5.41
N GLY A 80 7.48 10.80 -4.70
CA GLY A 80 8.21 11.25 -3.52
C GLY A 80 7.66 10.56 -2.26
N GLU A 81 7.74 11.25 -1.13
CA GLU A 81 7.27 10.72 0.13
C GLU A 81 5.73 10.64 0.20
N VAL A 82 5.21 9.47 0.53
CA VAL A 82 3.83 9.25 0.99
C VAL A 82 3.90 8.85 2.45
N SER A 83 3.40 9.73 3.34
CA SER A 83 3.54 9.55 4.79
C SER A 83 2.26 8.96 5.39
N ASN A 84 2.42 7.94 6.22
CA ASN A 84 1.35 7.45 7.07
C ASN A 84 1.28 8.28 8.36
N LEU A 85 0.27 9.14 8.46
CA LEU A 85 -0.04 9.94 9.64
C LEU A 85 -1.24 9.37 10.42
N SER A 86 -1.64 8.15 10.10
CA SER A 86 -2.73 7.46 10.78
C SER A 86 -2.28 6.89 12.13
N HIS A 87 -3.25 6.46 12.94
CA HIS A 87 -3.00 5.74 14.18
C HIS A 87 -2.76 4.22 13.96
N GLU A 88 -2.72 3.79 12.71
CA GLU A 88 -2.57 2.39 12.33
C GLU A 88 -1.23 2.17 11.60
N HIS A 89 -0.71 0.96 11.68
CA HIS A 89 0.45 0.58 10.88
C HIS A 89 0.00 0.26 9.44
N ILE A 90 0.02 1.27 8.57
CA ILE A 90 -0.27 1.12 7.14
C ILE A 90 1.05 1.00 6.38
N ASN A 91 1.22 -0.09 5.63
CA ASN A 91 2.36 -0.22 4.73
C ASN A 91 2.15 0.64 3.48
N VAL A 92 2.61 1.88 3.53
CA VAL A 92 2.48 2.82 2.40
C VAL A 92 3.20 2.37 1.13
N ASN A 93 4.17 1.46 1.23
CA ASN A 93 4.90 0.97 0.05
C ASN A 93 4.00 0.16 -0.88
N THR A 94 3.05 -0.64 -0.35
CA THR A 94 2.06 -1.34 -1.18
C THR A 94 1.17 -0.36 -1.93
N PHE A 95 0.69 0.68 -1.24
CA PHE A 95 -0.10 1.73 -1.85
C PHE A 95 0.68 2.50 -2.94
N VAL A 96 1.94 2.84 -2.68
CA VAL A 96 2.83 3.49 -3.66
C VAL A 96 3.04 2.59 -4.88
N ALA A 97 3.31 1.29 -4.68
CA ALA A 97 3.50 0.34 -5.77
C ALA A 97 2.25 0.19 -6.65
N ASP A 98 1.05 0.23 -6.06
CA ASP A 98 -0.21 0.21 -6.81
C ASP A 98 -0.37 1.48 -7.67
N MET A 99 -0.03 2.65 -7.11
CA MET A 99 -0.04 3.91 -7.87
C MET A 99 0.99 3.91 -9.00
N GLU A 100 2.22 3.47 -8.74
CA GLU A 100 3.27 3.37 -9.76
C GLU A 100 2.85 2.47 -10.91
N ARG A 101 2.34 1.29 -10.58
CA ARG A 101 1.81 0.35 -11.57
C ARG A 101 0.70 0.96 -12.42
N ALA A 102 -0.26 1.64 -11.78
CA ALA A 102 -1.37 2.27 -12.48
C ALA A 102 -0.90 3.41 -13.40
N LEU A 103 0.05 4.23 -12.95
CA LEU A 103 0.65 5.31 -13.74
C LEU A 103 1.42 4.77 -14.95
N ILE A 104 2.30 3.78 -14.75
CA ILE A 104 3.08 3.15 -15.82
C ILE A 104 2.16 2.50 -16.86
N ASN A 105 1.18 1.71 -16.41
CA ASN A 105 0.27 0.97 -17.29
C ASN A 105 -0.72 1.88 -18.02
N SER A 106 -0.93 3.11 -17.56
CA SER A 106 -1.75 4.10 -18.30
C SER A 106 -1.15 4.46 -19.66
N GLY A 107 0.16 4.28 -19.83
CA GLY A 107 0.90 4.71 -21.02
C GLY A 107 0.92 6.22 -21.25
N LYS A 108 0.36 7.01 -20.33
CA LYS A 108 0.28 8.47 -20.44
C LYS A 108 1.51 9.19 -19.90
N VAL A 109 2.17 8.61 -18.90
CA VAL A 109 3.34 9.21 -18.23
C VAL A 109 4.55 8.30 -18.34
N GLN A 110 5.74 8.89 -18.23
CA GLN A 110 6.98 8.15 -18.03
C GLN A 110 7.29 8.16 -16.54
N PHE A 111 7.61 7.01 -15.99
CA PHE A 111 7.91 6.90 -14.56
C PHE A 111 9.42 6.88 -14.33
N VAL A 112 9.89 7.66 -13.37
CA VAL A 112 11.31 7.73 -13.00
C VAL A 112 11.49 6.99 -11.68
N ALA A 113 12.47 6.12 -11.64
CA ALA A 113 12.81 5.34 -10.45
C ALA A 113 13.03 6.22 -9.21
N SER A 114 12.67 5.70 -8.05
CA SER A 114 12.83 6.36 -6.75
C SER A 114 14.31 6.70 -6.45
N SER A 115 14.55 7.52 -5.44
CA SER A 115 15.92 7.89 -5.04
C SER A 115 16.76 6.67 -4.64
N THR A 116 16.16 5.70 -3.96
CA THR A 116 16.82 4.45 -3.54
C THR A 116 17.20 3.60 -4.75
N GLU A 117 16.26 3.34 -5.65
CA GLU A 117 16.50 2.57 -6.88
C GLU A 117 17.57 3.24 -7.76
N ARG A 118 17.54 4.58 -7.88
CA ARG A 118 18.58 5.30 -8.63
C ARG A 118 19.97 5.15 -8.01
N GLN A 119 20.08 5.08 -6.67
CA GLN A 119 21.37 4.82 -6.02
C GLN A 119 21.91 3.43 -6.37
N GLU A 120 21.06 2.41 -6.38
CA GLU A 120 21.44 1.06 -6.81
C GLU A 120 21.86 1.03 -8.29
N ILE A 121 21.10 1.67 -9.18
CA ILE A 121 21.42 1.78 -10.61
C ILE A 121 22.75 2.52 -10.83
N ARG A 122 23.03 3.57 -10.05
CA ARG A 122 24.30 4.29 -10.13
C ARG A 122 25.47 3.43 -9.66
N GLY A 123 25.24 2.60 -8.62
CA GLY A 123 26.21 1.60 -8.17
C GLY A 123 26.55 0.60 -9.27
N GLU A 124 25.52 0.04 -9.90
CA GLU A 124 25.67 -0.88 -11.03
C GLU A 124 26.40 -0.25 -12.23
N ARG A 125 26.06 0.99 -12.59
CA ARG A 125 26.77 1.68 -13.69
C ARG A 125 28.24 1.89 -13.41
N LYS A 126 28.61 2.16 -12.16
CA LYS A 126 30.04 2.25 -11.77
C LYS A 126 30.75 0.90 -11.90
N ASP A 127 30.05 -0.18 -11.54
CA ASP A 127 30.60 -1.53 -11.71
C ASP A 127 30.76 -1.88 -13.19
N GLN A 128 29.80 -1.52 -14.04
CA GLN A 128 29.91 -1.69 -15.50
C GLN A 128 31.06 -0.90 -16.10
N ASP A 129 31.35 0.30 -15.62
CA ASP A 129 32.48 1.09 -16.10
C ASP A 129 33.86 0.38 -15.85
N LEU A 130 33.94 -0.47 -14.81
CA LEU A 130 35.13 -1.22 -14.45
C LEU A 130 35.21 -2.59 -15.11
N HIS A 131 34.10 -3.25 -15.33
CA HIS A 131 34.04 -4.68 -15.65
C HIS A 131 33.32 -5.04 -16.94
N ALA A 132 32.43 -4.17 -17.47
CA ALA A 132 31.69 -4.44 -18.69
C ALA A 132 32.51 -3.97 -19.93
N SER A 133 32.20 -4.61 -21.08
CA SER A 133 32.76 -4.17 -22.35
C SER A 133 32.23 -2.79 -22.75
N GLU A 134 33.04 -2.04 -23.50
CA GLU A 134 32.68 -0.71 -23.97
C GLU A 134 31.39 -0.68 -24.79
N ALA A 135 31.09 -1.76 -25.52
CA ALA A 135 29.86 -1.88 -26.31
C ALA A 135 28.58 -2.05 -25.48
N THR A 136 28.69 -2.51 -24.23
CA THR A 136 27.52 -2.86 -23.38
C THR A 136 27.34 -1.97 -22.17
N ARG A 137 28.38 -1.31 -21.69
CA ARG A 137 28.35 -0.42 -20.53
C ARG A 137 27.38 0.76 -20.76
N LYS A 138 26.76 1.23 -19.67
CA LYS A 138 25.86 2.38 -19.68
C LYS A 138 26.57 3.60 -19.10
N ALA A 139 26.65 4.66 -19.90
CA ALA A 139 27.33 5.90 -19.49
C ALA A 139 26.65 6.54 -18.27
N MET A 140 27.46 7.12 -17.38
CA MET A 140 27.01 7.94 -16.27
C MET A 140 26.42 9.26 -16.79
N GLY A 141 25.52 9.89 -16.00
CA GLY A 141 24.99 11.24 -16.29
C GLY A 141 23.89 11.32 -17.34
N GLN A 142 23.35 10.19 -17.81
CA GLN A 142 22.25 10.14 -18.77
C GLN A 142 20.91 9.73 -18.10
N GLU A 143 20.71 10.11 -16.85
CA GLU A 143 19.44 9.86 -16.17
C GLU A 143 18.37 10.80 -16.66
N LYS A 144 17.15 10.27 -16.84
CA LYS A 144 16.00 11.11 -17.12
C LYS A 144 15.57 11.82 -15.84
N GLY A 145 15.46 13.14 -15.90
CA GLY A 145 14.87 13.94 -14.84
C GLY A 145 13.35 13.81 -14.82
N ALA A 146 12.76 13.86 -13.63
CA ALA A 146 11.32 13.97 -13.49
C ALA A 146 10.86 15.41 -13.73
N ASP A 147 9.69 15.57 -14.34
CA ASP A 147 9.01 16.87 -14.49
C ASP A 147 8.13 17.16 -13.29
N PHE A 148 7.55 16.13 -12.71
CA PHE A 148 6.61 16.22 -11.60
C PHE A 148 6.94 15.22 -10.49
N MET A 149 6.60 15.60 -9.26
CA MET A 149 6.67 14.75 -8.08
C MET A 149 5.29 14.56 -7.48
N LEU A 150 4.88 13.31 -7.31
CA LEU A 150 3.67 12.93 -6.57
C LEU A 150 4.04 12.73 -5.11
N LYS A 151 3.34 13.40 -4.20
CA LYS A 151 3.49 13.25 -2.74
C LYS A 151 2.13 13.07 -2.08
N GLY A 152 2.11 12.54 -0.86
CA GLY A 152 0.84 12.39 -0.17
C GLY A 152 0.92 12.07 1.31
N THR A 153 -0.28 11.97 1.91
CA THR A 153 -0.47 11.57 3.31
C THR A 153 -1.70 10.70 3.43
N ILE A 154 -1.64 9.75 4.37
CA ILE A 154 -2.80 8.98 4.83
C ILE A 154 -3.07 9.39 6.27
N ASN A 155 -4.27 9.90 6.53
CA ASN A 155 -4.73 10.35 7.85
C ASN A 155 -5.90 9.50 8.32
N THR A 156 -6.10 9.40 9.65
CA THR A 156 -7.28 8.76 10.24
C THR A 156 -7.89 9.60 11.35
N ILE A 157 -9.22 9.53 11.46
CA ILE A 157 -9.98 9.94 12.63
C ILE A 157 -10.74 8.73 13.13
N ILE A 158 -10.61 8.43 14.42
CA ILE A 158 -11.30 7.33 15.07
C ILE A 158 -12.25 7.93 16.11
N ASP A 159 -13.54 7.62 15.98
CA ASP A 159 -14.57 7.96 16.95
C ASP A 159 -15.19 6.68 17.48
N ALA A 160 -15.17 6.47 18.80
CA ALA A 160 -15.58 5.23 19.43
C ALA A 160 -16.51 5.48 20.62
N SER A 161 -17.62 4.74 20.66
CA SER A 161 -18.57 4.74 21.76
C SER A 161 -19.02 3.31 22.07
N GLY A 162 -18.73 2.83 23.28
CA GLY A 162 -19.05 1.47 23.69
C GLY A 162 -18.40 0.42 22.79
N LYS A 163 -19.22 -0.31 22.01
CA LYS A 163 -18.78 -1.37 21.09
C LYS A 163 -18.75 -0.95 19.64
N THR A 164 -19.16 0.25 19.37
CA THR A 164 -19.22 0.82 18.03
C THR A 164 -18.03 1.75 17.82
N GLN A 165 -17.34 1.61 16.70
CA GLN A 165 -16.24 2.46 16.31
C GLN A 165 -16.43 2.92 14.87
N LEU A 166 -16.33 4.21 14.64
CA LEU A 166 -16.28 4.82 13.33
C LEU A 166 -14.83 5.13 12.99
N ARG A 167 -14.35 4.62 11.86
CA ARG A 167 -13.02 4.90 11.32
C ARG A 167 -13.17 5.70 10.05
N PHE A 168 -12.54 6.85 10.02
CA PHE A 168 -12.50 7.73 8.87
C PHE A 168 -11.06 7.84 8.39
N TYR A 169 -10.80 7.45 7.15
CA TYR A 169 -9.52 7.59 6.48
C TYR A 169 -9.60 8.70 5.45
N GLN A 170 -8.56 9.49 5.37
CA GLN A 170 -8.42 10.50 4.34
C GLN A 170 -7.03 10.36 3.72
N VAL A 171 -7.01 10.14 2.41
CA VAL A 171 -5.78 10.14 1.60
C VAL A 171 -5.76 11.42 0.79
N ASP A 172 -4.70 12.18 0.96
CA ASP A 172 -4.44 13.41 0.22
C ASP A 172 -3.19 13.20 -0.65
N LEU A 173 -3.30 13.39 -1.96
CA LEU A 173 -2.19 13.36 -2.90
C LEU A 173 -2.03 14.71 -3.57
N THR A 174 -0.79 15.06 -3.89
CA THR A 174 -0.45 16.31 -4.58
C THR A 174 0.58 16.03 -5.66
N LEU A 175 0.34 16.52 -6.87
CA LEU A 175 1.31 16.53 -7.96
C LEU A 175 1.95 17.91 -8.06
N ILE A 176 3.28 17.94 -7.93
CA ILE A 176 4.08 19.19 -7.87
C ILE A 176 4.98 19.24 -9.09
N SER A 177 4.97 20.35 -9.80
CA SER A 177 5.94 20.66 -10.85
C SER A 177 7.32 20.93 -10.24
N LEU A 178 8.34 20.21 -10.71
CA LEU A 178 9.72 20.39 -10.27
C LEU A 178 10.41 21.60 -10.92
N ALA A 179 9.81 22.17 -11.94
CA ALA A 179 10.35 23.34 -12.61
C ALA A 179 10.13 24.64 -11.81
N ASP A 180 8.97 24.76 -11.14
CA ASP A 180 8.52 26.00 -10.51
C ASP A 180 7.80 25.81 -9.16
N ASN A 181 7.80 24.60 -8.62
CA ASN A 181 7.18 24.20 -7.34
C ASN A 181 5.66 24.40 -7.28
N ARG A 182 4.98 24.60 -8.40
CA ARG A 182 3.51 24.71 -8.43
C ARG A 182 2.87 23.36 -8.17
N LYS A 183 1.82 23.36 -7.36
CA LYS A 183 0.91 22.23 -7.26
C LYS A 183 -0.03 22.25 -8.46
N VAL A 184 0.13 21.31 -9.36
CA VAL A 184 -0.66 21.23 -10.61
C VAL A 184 -1.91 20.38 -10.44
N TRP A 185 -1.93 19.54 -9.39
CA TRP A 185 -3.10 18.77 -9.00
C TRP A 185 -3.06 18.46 -7.50
N VAL A 186 -4.25 18.41 -6.91
CA VAL A 186 -4.49 17.92 -5.55
C VAL A 186 -5.70 17.01 -5.61
N GLY A 187 -5.52 15.77 -5.16
CA GLY A 187 -6.58 14.78 -5.03
C GLY A 187 -6.83 14.39 -3.59
N GLN A 188 -8.06 14.05 -3.27
CA GLN A 188 -8.47 13.60 -1.95
C GLN A 188 -9.45 12.43 -2.09
N LYS A 189 -9.18 11.34 -1.37
CA LYS A 189 -10.11 10.22 -1.22
C LYS A 189 -10.42 10.01 0.25
N LYS A 190 -11.71 9.77 0.53
CA LYS A 190 -12.22 9.52 1.89
C LYS A 190 -12.88 8.16 1.95
N ILE A 191 -12.55 7.39 3.00
CA ILE A 191 -13.18 6.11 3.31
C ILE A 191 -13.72 6.19 4.73
N LYS A 192 -14.93 5.69 4.94
CA LYS A 192 -15.58 5.68 6.25
C LYS A 192 -16.09 4.28 6.54
N LYS A 193 -15.61 3.68 7.63
CA LYS A 193 -15.96 2.32 8.06
C LYS A 193 -16.62 2.34 9.42
N LEU A 194 -17.76 1.64 9.54
CA LEU A 194 -18.42 1.39 10.82
C LEU A 194 -17.99 0.00 11.30
N VAL A 195 -17.45 -0.08 12.50
CA VAL A 195 -17.04 -1.32 13.15
C VAL A 195 -17.93 -1.57 14.37
N GLU A 196 -18.67 -2.64 14.35
CA GLU A 196 -19.52 -3.07 15.46
C GLU A 196 -19.00 -4.39 16.03
N ARG A 197 -18.74 -4.42 17.32
CA ARG A 197 -18.29 -5.64 18.02
C ARG A 197 -19.51 -6.34 18.64
N SER A 198 -19.87 -7.51 18.12
CA SER A 198 -20.89 -8.36 18.72
C SER A 198 -20.43 -8.91 20.06
N ASN A 199 -21.35 -9.05 21.03
CA ASN A 199 -21.13 -9.89 22.20
C ASN A 199 -21.21 -11.34 21.75
N LEU A 200 -20.14 -12.11 21.83
CA LEU A 200 -20.26 -13.56 21.93
C LEU A 200 -20.99 -13.82 23.26
N LYS A 201 -22.29 -14.16 23.16
CA LYS A 201 -22.97 -14.80 24.27
C LYS A 201 -22.49 -16.27 24.27
N PHE A 202 -21.70 -16.64 25.24
CA PHE A 202 -21.46 -18.04 25.62
C PHE A 202 -22.68 -18.59 26.30
#